data_26a1c3ae139481037ef09593a49b3f2e
#
_entry.id   26a1c3ae139481037ef09593a49b3f2e
#
_cell.length_a   1.000
_cell.length_b   1.000
_cell.length_c   1.000
_cell.angle_alpha   90.00
_cell.angle_beta   90.00
_cell.angle_gamma   90.00
#
_symmetry.space_group_name_H-M   'P 1'
#
loop_
_entity.id
_entity.type
_entity.pdbx_description
1 polymer ?
#
loop_
_entity_poly.entity_id
_entity_poly.type
_entity_poly.pdbx_seq_one_letter_code
_entity_poly.pdbx_strand_id
1 'polypeptide(L)'
;MDDIDIDDISVDDVTEIVEWKTPATDYPKKEFGSARINRGNYKKGFYRNYGVNGYEYFWVTKPVVITSLEIKDDKGKWKTWMVDDPPHWWSMQNYAKNSYGRVLVAGLGLGLVTGELLNNTDVNSITVIERNKDVIGLISHLLPKAINVDLEIKNADFYEFINETDEKFDRIIVDLWVTGSAEETLRVLDENVKPLAYYMMKLFPDASVVFHGFGLSW
;
A
#
# COMPACT_ATOMS: atom_id res chain seq x y z
N MET A 1 22.10 7.81 -11.32
CA MET A 1 21.12 8.53 -10.44
C MET A 1 21.36 9.97 -10.78
N ASP A 2 20.56 10.51 -11.67
CA ASP A 2 20.72 11.90 -12.10
C ASP A 2 20.40 12.79 -10.89
N ASP A 3 21.41 13.53 -10.43
CA ASP A 3 21.23 14.58 -9.44
C ASP A 3 20.37 15.67 -10.09
N ILE A 4 19.05 15.64 -9.78
CA ILE A 4 18.19 16.76 -10.17
C ILE A 4 18.61 17.91 -9.29
N ASP A 5 19.05 18.99 -9.93
CA ASP A 5 19.38 20.22 -9.24
C ASP A 5 18.10 20.76 -8.58
N ILE A 6 18.15 21.00 -7.26
CA ILE A 6 16.99 21.50 -6.50
C ILE A 6 16.54 22.85 -7.08
N ASP A 7 17.45 23.57 -7.74
CA ASP A 7 17.17 24.87 -8.38
C ASP A 7 16.26 24.76 -9.62
N ASP A 8 16.08 23.54 -10.18
CA ASP A 8 15.19 23.28 -11.32
C ASP A 8 13.75 22.95 -10.92
N ILE A 9 13.47 22.80 -9.61
CA ILE A 9 12.13 22.48 -9.11
C ILE A 9 11.35 23.77 -8.91
N SER A 10 10.25 23.96 -9.64
CA SER A 10 9.34 25.06 -9.38
C SER A 10 8.73 24.94 -7.98
N VAL A 11 8.67 26.05 -7.25
CA VAL A 11 8.01 26.10 -5.93
C VAL A 11 6.55 25.66 -6.01
N ASP A 12 5.90 25.87 -7.16
CA ASP A 12 4.50 25.50 -7.41
C ASP A 12 4.31 23.97 -7.54
N ASP A 13 5.40 23.22 -7.78
CA ASP A 13 5.36 21.75 -7.88
C ASP A 13 5.60 21.07 -6.51
N VAL A 14 5.82 21.85 -5.45
CA VAL A 14 6.10 21.33 -4.10
C VAL A 14 4.84 21.38 -3.24
N THR A 15 4.36 20.21 -2.83
CA THR A 15 3.25 20.11 -1.88
C THR A 15 3.74 20.41 -0.45
N GLU A 16 3.18 21.42 0.19
CA GLU A 16 3.48 21.74 1.59
C GLU A 16 2.65 20.88 2.53
N ILE A 17 3.30 20.21 3.50
CA ILE A 17 2.66 19.41 4.53
C ILE A 17 2.80 20.09 5.89
N VAL A 18 1.71 20.70 6.34
CA VAL A 18 1.58 21.36 7.64
C VAL A 18 1.01 20.41 8.70
N GLU A 19 0.07 19.57 8.30
CA GLU A 19 -0.57 18.53 9.08
C GLU A 19 -0.66 17.26 8.24
N TRP A 20 -0.67 16.12 8.91
CA TRP A 20 -0.78 14.84 8.24
C TRP A 20 -1.91 14.02 8.86
N LYS A 21 -2.85 13.64 8.02
CA LYS A 21 -4.00 12.86 8.44
C LYS A 21 -4.36 11.82 7.36
N THR A 22 -4.47 10.57 7.80
CA THR A 22 -4.89 9.43 7.00
C THR A 22 -6.01 8.69 7.74
N PRO A 23 -6.71 7.73 7.14
CA PRO A 23 -7.64 6.87 7.86
C PRO A 23 -7.01 6.18 9.08
N ALA A 24 -5.73 5.84 9.02
CA ALA A 24 -5.02 5.18 10.11
C ALA A 24 -4.60 6.12 11.25
N THR A 25 -4.72 7.45 11.09
CA THR A 25 -4.35 8.43 12.13
C THR A 25 -5.11 8.21 13.43
N ASP A 26 -6.37 7.82 13.35
CA ASP A 26 -7.25 7.62 14.50
C ASP A 26 -7.24 6.17 15.02
N TYR A 27 -6.47 5.26 14.41
CA TYR A 27 -6.36 3.88 14.89
C TYR A 27 -5.74 3.83 16.28
N PRO A 28 -6.27 3.03 17.21
CA PRO A 28 -5.69 2.91 18.53
C PRO A 28 -4.33 2.21 18.48
N LYS A 29 -3.39 2.63 19.32
CA LYS A 29 -2.20 1.80 19.59
C LYS A 29 -2.67 0.50 20.20
N LYS A 30 -2.46 -0.62 19.52
CA LYS A 30 -2.95 -1.93 19.91
C LYS A 30 -2.01 -3.01 19.42
N GLU A 31 -1.87 -4.05 20.20
CA GLU A 31 -1.14 -5.28 19.85
C GLU A 31 -2.14 -6.44 19.76
N PHE A 32 -1.96 -7.28 18.76
CA PHE A 32 -2.72 -8.52 18.58
C PHE A 32 -1.80 -9.60 17.97
N GLY A 33 -1.45 -10.59 18.77
CA GLY A 33 -0.54 -11.66 18.35
C GLY A 33 0.84 -11.16 17.92
N SER A 34 1.16 -11.37 16.66
CA SER A 34 2.43 -10.95 16.04
C SER A 34 2.37 -9.57 15.36
N ALA A 35 1.24 -8.87 15.43
CA ALA A 35 1.03 -7.57 14.79
C ALA A 35 0.70 -6.48 15.82
N ARG A 36 1.15 -5.24 15.57
CA ARG A 36 0.73 -4.08 16.36
C ARG A 36 0.66 -2.80 15.54
N ILE A 37 -0.22 -1.91 15.97
CA ILE A 37 -0.28 -0.52 15.52
C ILE A 37 0.55 0.34 16.48
N ASN A 38 1.48 1.11 15.91
CA ASN A 38 2.33 2.03 16.65
C ASN A 38 2.31 3.43 16.00
N ARG A 39 3.01 4.38 16.60
CA ARG A 39 3.17 5.74 16.10
C ARG A 39 4.64 6.05 15.91
N GLY A 40 4.94 6.71 14.81
CA GLY A 40 6.24 7.27 14.51
C GLY A 40 6.15 8.76 14.21
N ASN A 41 7.30 9.39 14.05
CA ASN A 41 7.39 10.76 13.59
C ASN A 41 8.06 10.78 12.21
N TYR A 42 7.38 11.40 11.26
CA TYR A 42 7.96 11.77 9.98
C TYR A 42 8.63 13.15 10.15
N LYS A 43 9.90 13.22 9.83
CA LYS A 43 10.71 14.41 10.18
C LYS A 43 10.35 15.60 9.31
N LYS A 44 10.59 16.82 9.82
CA LYS A 44 10.64 18.03 9.01
C LYS A 44 11.72 17.89 7.94
N GLY A 45 11.42 18.31 6.70
CA GLY A 45 12.37 18.26 5.60
C GLY A 45 11.72 18.30 4.23
N PHE A 46 12.57 18.38 3.23
CA PHE A 46 12.20 18.23 1.83
C PHE A 46 12.34 16.77 1.41
N TYR A 47 11.33 16.28 0.71
CA TYR A 47 11.27 14.88 0.29
C TYR A 47 10.88 14.79 -1.18
N ARG A 48 11.38 13.73 -1.81
CA ARG A 48 11.07 13.35 -3.17
C ARG A 48 10.53 11.92 -3.17
N ASN A 49 9.43 11.71 -3.85
CA ASN A 49 8.87 10.40 -4.12
C ASN A 49 8.78 10.18 -5.63
N TYR A 50 8.84 8.94 -6.07
CA TYR A 50 8.53 8.57 -7.44
C TYR A 50 7.13 7.95 -7.47
N GLY A 51 6.16 8.76 -7.87
CA GLY A 51 4.76 8.37 -7.99
C GLY A 51 4.41 7.86 -9.40
N VAL A 52 3.14 7.60 -9.60
CA VAL A 52 2.60 7.07 -10.89
C VAL A 52 2.82 8.06 -12.04
N ASN A 53 2.82 9.37 -11.75
CA ASN A 53 2.98 10.45 -12.73
C ASN A 53 4.40 11.02 -12.79
N GLY A 54 5.39 10.34 -12.21
CA GLY A 54 6.76 10.82 -12.13
C GLY A 54 7.16 11.23 -10.72
N TYR A 55 8.12 12.17 -10.61
CA TYR A 55 8.57 12.65 -9.32
C TYR A 55 7.55 13.59 -8.69
N GLU A 56 7.27 13.36 -7.40
CA GLU A 56 6.45 14.16 -6.53
C GLU A 56 7.35 14.76 -5.45
N TYR A 57 7.21 16.07 -5.19
CA TYR A 57 8.02 16.78 -4.21
C TYR A 57 7.14 17.32 -3.10
N PHE A 58 7.63 17.24 -1.87
CA PHE A 58 6.90 17.78 -0.74
C PHE A 58 7.80 18.27 0.38
N TRP A 59 7.33 19.33 1.05
CA TRP A 59 7.98 19.96 2.17
C TRP A 59 7.18 19.72 3.45
N VAL A 60 7.76 18.97 4.38
CA VAL A 60 7.19 18.77 5.71
C VAL A 60 7.67 19.90 6.61
N THR A 61 6.79 20.82 6.96
CA THR A 61 7.14 22.07 7.67
C THR A 61 7.51 21.87 9.12
N LYS A 62 6.95 20.83 9.75
CA LYS A 62 7.22 20.38 11.13
C LYS A 62 7.06 18.86 11.21
N PRO A 63 7.66 18.18 12.21
CA PRO A 63 7.44 16.75 12.36
C PRO A 63 5.95 16.43 12.47
N VAL A 64 5.49 15.44 11.68
CA VAL A 64 4.11 14.94 11.72
C VAL A 64 4.09 13.53 12.27
N VAL A 65 2.98 13.19 12.94
CA VAL A 65 2.79 11.84 13.48
C VAL A 65 2.26 10.94 12.37
N ILE A 66 2.93 9.80 12.17
CA ILE A 66 2.52 8.74 11.26
C ILE A 66 2.15 7.49 12.03
N THR A 67 1.31 6.66 11.42
CA THR A 67 0.93 5.35 11.93
C THR A 67 1.80 4.28 11.30
N SER A 68 2.27 3.33 12.09
CA SER A 68 2.98 2.16 11.60
C SER A 68 2.26 0.87 11.96
N LEU A 69 2.29 -0.08 11.02
CA LEU A 69 2.06 -1.49 11.29
C LEU A 69 3.43 -2.12 11.54
N GLU A 70 3.58 -2.77 12.67
CA GLU A 70 4.79 -3.51 13.01
C GLU A 70 4.45 -4.99 13.21
N ILE A 71 5.35 -5.86 12.76
CA ILE A 71 5.21 -7.32 12.84
C ILE A 71 6.42 -7.89 13.57
N LYS A 72 6.20 -8.90 14.41
CA LYS A 72 7.28 -9.65 15.06
C LYS A 72 7.99 -10.53 14.03
N ASP A 73 9.31 -10.42 13.98
CA ASP A 73 10.14 -11.38 13.26
C ASP A 73 10.25 -12.73 14.03
N ASP A 74 10.93 -13.69 13.41
CA ASP A 74 11.12 -15.04 13.97
C ASP A 74 11.84 -15.05 15.33
N LYS A 75 12.53 -13.95 15.68
CA LYS A 75 13.20 -13.74 16.96
C LYS A 75 12.33 -12.99 17.97
N GLY A 76 11.06 -12.71 17.61
CA GLY A 76 10.12 -11.97 18.44
C GLY A 76 10.39 -10.46 18.50
N LYS A 77 11.26 -9.93 17.63
CA LYS A 77 11.57 -8.49 17.56
C LYS A 77 10.59 -7.80 16.62
N TRP A 78 10.05 -6.67 17.08
CA TRP A 78 9.19 -5.82 16.26
C TRP A 78 9.96 -5.16 15.12
N LYS A 79 9.40 -5.27 13.93
CA LYS A 79 9.88 -4.60 12.72
C LYS A 79 8.75 -3.83 12.08
N THR A 80 9.03 -2.62 11.64
CA THR A 80 8.08 -1.85 10.82
C THR A 80 7.84 -2.59 9.52
N TRP A 81 6.56 -2.88 9.26
CA TRP A 81 6.11 -3.53 8.04
C TRP A 81 5.62 -2.51 7.01
N MET A 82 4.86 -1.51 7.47
CA MET A 82 4.45 -0.38 6.65
C MET A 82 4.16 0.85 7.51
N VAL A 83 4.05 1.98 6.88
CA VAL A 83 3.69 3.27 7.48
C VAL A 83 2.68 4.00 6.60
N ASP A 84 1.92 4.93 7.18
CA ASP A 84 0.99 5.79 6.46
C ASP A 84 1.61 7.15 6.12
N ASP A 85 2.88 7.16 5.75
CA ASP A 85 3.56 8.41 5.35
C ASP A 85 3.06 8.95 4.00
N PRO A 86 3.40 10.20 3.63
CA PRO A 86 2.87 10.82 2.44
C PRO A 86 3.07 10.02 1.15
N PRO A 87 4.27 9.49 0.83
CA PRO A 87 4.46 8.71 -0.39
C PRO A 87 3.56 7.49 -0.46
N HIS A 88 3.44 6.76 0.65
CA HIS A 88 2.62 5.56 0.70
C HIS A 88 1.13 5.90 0.57
N TRP A 89 0.65 6.85 1.38
CA TRP A 89 -0.76 7.23 1.39
C TRP A 89 -1.25 7.76 0.03
N TRP A 90 -0.51 8.66 -0.61
CA TRP A 90 -0.89 9.16 -1.93
C TRP A 90 -0.93 8.08 -3.00
N SER A 91 0.01 7.13 -2.96
CA SER A 91 -0.02 5.98 -3.85
C SER A 91 -1.31 5.17 -3.65
N MET A 92 -1.70 4.90 -2.39
CA MET A 92 -2.91 4.15 -2.07
C MET A 92 -4.19 4.88 -2.54
N GLN A 93 -4.26 6.20 -2.33
CA GLN A 93 -5.38 7.01 -2.84
C GLN A 93 -5.45 6.96 -4.37
N ASN A 94 -4.32 7.09 -5.05
CA ASN A 94 -4.28 7.06 -6.50
C ASN A 94 -4.69 5.69 -7.06
N TYR A 95 -4.25 4.60 -6.45
CA TYR A 95 -4.68 3.26 -6.85
C TYR A 95 -6.18 3.07 -6.65
N ALA A 96 -6.72 3.47 -5.50
CA ALA A 96 -8.14 3.39 -5.23
C ALA A 96 -8.97 4.22 -6.21
N LYS A 97 -8.56 5.47 -6.47
CA LYS A 97 -9.25 6.38 -7.41
C LYS A 97 -9.33 5.82 -8.84
N ASN A 98 -8.30 5.08 -9.27
CA ASN A 98 -8.24 4.48 -10.60
C ASN A 98 -8.73 3.03 -10.64
N SER A 99 -9.44 2.58 -9.60
CA SER A 99 -10.01 1.22 -9.52
C SER A 99 -11.48 1.22 -9.85
N TYR A 100 -11.94 0.12 -10.42
CA TYR A 100 -13.33 -0.10 -10.79
C TYR A 100 -13.67 -1.61 -10.78
N GLY A 101 -14.97 -1.90 -10.77
CA GLY A 101 -15.47 -3.27 -10.89
C GLY A 101 -15.08 -4.14 -9.70
N ARG A 102 -14.55 -5.32 -9.96
CA ARG A 102 -14.10 -6.31 -8.98
C ARG A 102 -12.61 -6.10 -8.73
N VAL A 103 -12.24 -5.76 -7.51
CA VAL A 103 -10.85 -5.43 -7.13
C VAL A 103 -10.25 -6.51 -6.26
N LEU A 104 -9.07 -7.00 -6.67
CA LEU A 104 -8.24 -7.87 -5.83
C LEU A 104 -7.11 -7.04 -5.22
N VAL A 105 -6.93 -7.17 -3.90
CA VAL A 105 -5.84 -6.52 -3.16
C VAL A 105 -4.97 -7.60 -2.53
N ALA A 106 -3.70 -7.63 -2.87
CA ALA A 106 -2.70 -8.48 -2.24
C ALA A 106 -2.00 -7.73 -1.12
N GLY A 107 -2.29 -8.12 0.13
CA GLY A 107 -1.87 -7.47 1.36
C GLY A 107 -2.94 -6.53 1.94
N LEU A 108 -3.24 -6.68 3.23
CA LEU A 108 -4.17 -5.80 3.96
C LEU A 108 -3.43 -4.59 4.54
N GLY A 109 -2.27 -4.83 5.12
CA GLY A 109 -1.47 -3.80 5.79
C GLY A 109 -2.26 -3.01 6.85
N LEU A 110 -2.18 -1.68 6.80
CA LEU A 110 -3.03 -0.77 7.60
C LEU A 110 -4.43 -0.58 7.02
N GLY A 111 -4.77 -1.27 5.93
CA GLY A 111 -6.07 -1.16 5.28
C GLY A 111 -6.27 0.16 4.51
N LEU A 112 -5.20 0.88 4.18
CA LEU A 112 -5.29 2.21 3.55
C LEU A 112 -5.99 2.15 2.20
N VAL A 113 -5.49 1.34 1.26
CA VAL A 113 -6.11 1.20 -0.07
C VAL A 113 -7.50 0.57 0.05
N THR A 114 -7.67 -0.42 0.90
CA THR A 114 -8.98 -1.08 1.12
C THR A 114 -10.00 -0.06 1.63
N GLY A 115 -9.62 0.79 2.58
CA GLY A 115 -10.49 1.85 3.11
C GLY A 115 -10.92 2.87 2.04
N GLU A 116 -10.02 3.26 1.14
CA GLU A 116 -10.34 4.16 0.02
C GLU A 116 -11.24 3.47 -1.02
N LEU A 117 -10.97 2.20 -1.33
CA LEU A 117 -11.79 1.43 -2.27
C LEU A 117 -13.24 1.29 -1.79
N LEU A 118 -13.48 1.16 -0.47
CA LEU A 118 -14.82 1.10 0.11
C LEU A 118 -15.63 2.40 -0.10
N ASN A 119 -14.97 3.52 -0.38
CA ASN A 119 -15.59 4.80 -0.68
C ASN A 119 -15.69 5.09 -2.19
N ASN A 120 -15.11 4.23 -3.04
CA ASN A 120 -15.14 4.41 -4.49
C ASN A 120 -16.41 3.80 -5.09
N THR A 121 -17.26 4.66 -5.70
CA THR A 121 -18.55 4.24 -6.29
C THR A 121 -18.43 3.38 -7.54
N ASP A 122 -17.27 3.34 -8.19
CA ASP A 122 -17.02 2.54 -9.38
C ASP A 122 -16.57 1.11 -9.03
N VAL A 123 -16.32 0.84 -7.74
CA VAL A 123 -15.94 -0.48 -7.22
C VAL A 123 -17.19 -1.25 -6.77
N ASN A 124 -17.34 -2.49 -7.25
CA ASN A 124 -18.45 -3.36 -6.92
C ASN A 124 -18.13 -4.33 -5.77
N SER A 125 -16.93 -4.91 -5.81
CA SER A 125 -16.47 -5.81 -4.77
C SER A 125 -14.97 -5.73 -4.57
N ILE A 126 -14.52 -6.06 -3.37
CA ILE A 126 -13.11 -6.08 -2.96
C ILE A 126 -12.82 -7.44 -2.33
N THR A 127 -11.83 -8.14 -2.89
CA THR A 127 -11.26 -9.34 -2.29
C THR A 127 -9.84 -9.00 -1.81
N VAL A 128 -9.59 -9.10 -0.50
CA VAL A 128 -8.27 -8.87 0.10
C VAL A 128 -7.66 -10.19 0.50
N ILE A 129 -6.43 -10.45 0.06
CA ILE A 129 -5.67 -11.64 0.47
C ILE A 129 -4.58 -11.20 1.44
N GLU A 130 -4.67 -11.65 2.68
CA GLU A 130 -3.71 -11.37 3.73
C GLU A 130 -3.28 -12.68 4.42
N ARG A 131 -1.98 -12.96 4.42
CA ARG A 131 -1.47 -14.21 5.00
C ARG A 131 -1.37 -14.16 6.52
N ASN A 132 -1.20 -12.98 7.10
CA ASN A 132 -1.04 -12.83 8.55
C ASN A 132 -2.41 -12.63 9.21
N LYS A 133 -2.94 -13.69 9.84
CA LYS A 133 -4.21 -13.64 10.56
C LYS A 133 -4.25 -12.60 11.69
N ASP A 134 -3.08 -12.27 12.26
CA ASP A 134 -3.01 -11.28 13.35
C ASP A 134 -3.17 -9.86 12.80
N VAL A 135 -2.70 -9.60 11.56
CA VAL A 135 -2.99 -8.35 10.83
C VAL A 135 -4.49 -8.25 10.54
N ILE A 136 -5.11 -9.34 10.05
CA ILE A 136 -6.56 -9.37 9.82
C ILE A 136 -7.32 -9.05 11.11
N GLY A 137 -7.01 -9.74 12.21
CA GLY A 137 -7.65 -9.53 13.51
C GLY A 137 -7.45 -8.12 14.09
N LEU A 138 -6.33 -7.49 13.72
CA LEU A 138 -5.99 -6.14 14.20
C LEU A 138 -6.67 -5.05 13.37
N ILE A 139 -6.77 -5.21 12.04
CA ILE A 139 -7.11 -4.13 11.10
C ILE A 139 -8.55 -4.22 10.58
N SER A 140 -9.09 -5.43 10.35
CA SER A 140 -10.39 -5.58 9.66
C SER A 140 -11.53 -4.79 10.29
N HIS A 141 -11.56 -4.70 11.62
CA HIS A 141 -12.61 -3.97 12.37
C HIS A 141 -12.40 -2.45 12.41
N LEU A 142 -11.26 -1.95 11.95
CA LEU A 142 -10.93 -0.53 11.86
C LEU A 142 -11.26 0.06 10.49
N LEU A 143 -11.52 -0.80 9.49
CA LEU A 143 -11.93 -0.37 8.17
C LEU A 143 -13.28 0.38 8.21
N PRO A 144 -13.52 1.33 7.30
CA PRO A 144 -14.83 1.92 7.10
C PRO A 144 -15.89 0.83 6.85
N LYS A 145 -17.13 1.09 7.29
CA LYS A 145 -18.21 0.17 6.96
C LYS A 145 -18.52 0.24 5.47
N ALA A 146 -18.46 -0.91 4.82
CA ALA A 146 -18.96 -1.04 3.46
C ALA A 146 -20.47 -0.75 3.41
N ILE A 147 -20.90 0.14 2.51
CA ILE A 147 -22.32 0.47 2.35
C ILE A 147 -22.87 -0.20 1.08
N ASN A 148 -22.13 -0.10 -0.03
CA ASN A 148 -22.56 -0.61 -1.34
C ASN A 148 -21.49 -1.47 -2.03
N VAL A 149 -20.43 -1.82 -1.33
CA VAL A 149 -19.30 -2.61 -1.85
C VAL A 149 -19.18 -3.88 -1.04
N ASP A 150 -19.15 -5.03 -1.71
CA ASP A 150 -18.91 -6.30 -1.06
C ASP A 150 -17.42 -6.42 -0.70
N LEU A 151 -17.11 -6.58 0.58
CA LEU A 151 -15.74 -6.77 1.07
C LEU A 151 -15.56 -8.18 1.61
N GLU A 152 -14.61 -8.92 1.05
CA GLU A 152 -14.14 -10.19 1.57
C GLU A 152 -12.65 -10.12 1.90
N ILE A 153 -12.26 -10.53 3.12
CA ILE A 153 -10.87 -10.65 3.54
C ILE A 153 -10.56 -12.11 3.78
N LYS A 154 -9.69 -12.68 2.95
CA LYS A 154 -9.29 -14.10 3.00
C LYS A 154 -7.93 -14.22 3.68
N ASN A 155 -7.85 -15.11 4.68
CA ASN A 155 -6.56 -15.49 5.25
C ASN A 155 -5.92 -16.58 4.39
N ALA A 156 -5.09 -16.18 3.45
CA ALA A 156 -4.42 -17.08 2.51
C ALA A 156 -3.07 -16.51 2.04
N ASP A 157 -2.24 -17.36 1.49
CA ASP A 157 -1.09 -16.94 0.70
C ASP A 157 -1.56 -16.44 -0.68
N PHE A 158 -1.05 -15.29 -1.13
CA PHE A 158 -1.47 -14.70 -2.39
C PHE A 158 -1.11 -15.58 -3.60
N TYR A 159 0.08 -16.20 -3.57
CA TYR A 159 0.51 -17.06 -4.66
C TYR A 159 -0.35 -18.32 -4.78
N GLU A 160 -0.74 -18.90 -3.64
CA GLU A 160 -1.67 -20.05 -3.63
C GLU A 160 -3.04 -19.60 -4.16
N PHE A 161 -3.57 -18.48 -3.66
CA PHE A 161 -4.86 -17.97 -4.06
C PHE A 161 -4.97 -17.73 -5.58
N ILE A 162 -4.01 -17.06 -6.21
CA ILE A 162 -4.07 -16.77 -7.65
C ILE A 162 -3.95 -18.02 -8.53
N ASN A 163 -3.39 -19.11 -7.99
CA ASN A 163 -3.30 -20.40 -8.68
C ASN A 163 -4.58 -21.23 -8.60
N GLU A 164 -5.37 -21.03 -7.55
CA GLU A 164 -6.55 -21.84 -7.25
C GLU A 164 -7.87 -21.16 -7.60
N THR A 165 -7.86 -19.83 -7.75
CA THR A 165 -9.07 -19.05 -8.00
C THR A 165 -9.51 -19.10 -9.47
N ASP A 166 -10.81 -19.31 -9.69
CA ASP A 166 -11.47 -19.10 -10.97
C ASP A 166 -12.10 -17.69 -11.08
N GLU A 167 -11.98 -16.88 -10.01
CA GLU A 167 -12.56 -15.53 -9.97
C GLU A 167 -11.89 -14.61 -11.00
N LYS A 168 -12.68 -13.70 -11.54
CA LYS A 168 -12.20 -12.67 -12.46
C LYS A 168 -12.18 -11.33 -11.75
N PHE A 169 -11.14 -10.56 -11.98
CA PHE A 169 -10.95 -9.23 -11.41
C PHE A 169 -10.76 -8.21 -12.54
N ASP A 170 -11.25 -7.00 -12.32
CA ASP A 170 -11.11 -5.88 -13.26
C ASP A 170 -9.86 -5.06 -12.90
N ARG A 171 -9.52 -5.04 -11.60
CA ARG A 171 -8.33 -4.38 -11.06
C ARG A 171 -7.62 -5.25 -10.05
N ILE A 172 -6.28 -5.29 -10.08
CA ILE A 172 -5.45 -5.99 -9.09
C ILE A 172 -4.39 -5.03 -8.56
N ILE A 173 -4.30 -4.91 -7.24
CA ILE A 173 -3.30 -4.08 -6.54
C ILE A 173 -2.43 -5.03 -5.72
N VAL A 174 -1.13 -5.04 -6.03
CA VAL A 174 -0.16 -5.93 -5.36
C VAL A 174 0.77 -5.11 -4.48
N ASP A 175 0.66 -5.30 -3.16
CA ASP A 175 1.46 -4.64 -2.12
C ASP A 175 1.95 -5.68 -1.11
N LEU A 176 2.96 -6.46 -1.50
CA LEU A 176 3.45 -7.63 -0.75
C LEU A 176 4.85 -7.45 -0.17
N TRP A 177 5.61 -6.45 -0.62
CA TRP A 177 7.03 -6.35 -0.28
C TRP A 177 7.36 -5.04 0.38
N VAL A 178 8.20 -5.15 1.42
CA VAL A 178 8.84 -4.01 2.07
C VAL A 178 10.31 -4.04 1.70
N THR A 179 10.83 -2.93 1.20
CA THR A 179 12.25 -2.79 0.84
C THR A 179 12.87 -1.63 1.60
N GLY A 180 14.08 -1.85 2.15
CA GLY A 180 14.77 -0.86 2.98
C GLY A 180 15.88 -0.09 2.25
N SER A 181 16.21 -0.49 1.01
CA SER A 181 17.25 0.13 0.19
C SER A 181 16.98 -0.01 -1.30
N ALA A 182 17.63 0.85 -2.11
CA ALA A 182 17.53 0.76 -3.57
C ALA A 182 18.03 -0.60 -4.11
N GLU A 183 19.10 -1.15 -3.52
CA GLU A 183 19.65 -2.46 -3.90
C GLU A 183 18.63 -3.58 -3.61
N GLU A 184 18.01 -3.56 -2.44
CA GLU A 184 16.97 -4.52 -2.08
C GLU A 184 15.75 -4.38 -3.00
N THR A 185 15.35 -3.15 -3.34
CA THR A 185 14.24 -2.89 -4.28
C THR A 185 14.53 -3.49 -5.64
N LEU A 186 15.72 -3.30 -6.20
CA LEU A 186 16.10 -3.88 -7.49
C LEU A 186 16.12 -5.41 -7.43
N ARG A 187 16.65 -5.99 -6.37
CA ARG A 187 16.66 -7.44 -6.18
C ARG A 187 15.24 -8.01 -6.11
N VAL A 188 14.36 -7.42 -5.29
CA VAL A 188 12.96 -7.83 -5.17
C VAL A 188 12.23 -7.66 -6.51
N LEU A 189 12.50 -6.58 -7.23
CA LEU A 189 11.94 -6.37 -8.57
C LEU A 189 12.30 -7.53 -9.52
N ASP A 190 13.57 -7.92 -9.57
CA ASP A 190 14.03 -8.93 -10.51
C ASP A 190 13.65 -10.36 -10.10
N GLU A 191 13.77 -10.68 -8.82
CA GLU A 191 13.58 -12.05 -8.31
C GLU A 191 12.11 -12.39 -8.03
N ASN A 192 11.28 -11.40 -7.68
CA ASN A 192 9.90 -11.63 -7.23
C ASN A 192 8.86 -10.93 -8.11
N VAL A 193 9.00 -9.62 -8.33
CA VAL A 193 7.95 -8.81 -8.96
C VAL A 193 7.82 -9.14 -10.44
N LYS A 194 8.91 -9.10 -11.22
CA LYS A 194 8.86 -9.40 -12.66
C LYS A 194 8.34 -10.80 -12.97
N PRO A 195 8.81 -11.88 -12.30
CA PRO A 195 8.26 -13.22 -12.52
C PRO A 195 6.76 -13.30 -12.21
N LEU A 196 6.32 -12.71 -11.09
CA LEU A 196 4.92 -12.67 -10.72
C LEU A 196 4.10 -11.87 -11.73
N ALA A 197 4.58 -10.69 -12.15
CA ALA A 197 3.92 -9.86 -13.15
C ALA A 197 3.69 -10.63 -14.46
N TYR A 198 4.73 -11.26 -14.98
CA TYR A 198 4.63 -12.09 -16.19
C TYR A 198 3.63 -13.25 -16.03
N TYR A 199 3.59 -13.85 -14.85
CA TYR A 199 2.63 -14.91 -14.54
C TYR A 199 1.19 -14.36 -14.47
N MET A 200 0.97 -13.24 -13.80
CA MET A 200 -0.34 -12.62 -13.66
C MET A 200 -0.92 -12.13 -15.00
N MET A 201 -0.08 -11.64 -15.92
CA MET A 201 -0.52 -11.28 -17.27
C MET A 201 -1.17 -12.45 -18.01
N LYS A 202 -0.78 -13.69 -17.72
CA LYS A 202 -1.37 -14.89 -18.29
C LYS A 202 -2.65 -15.32 -17.60
N LEU A 203 -2.70 -15.20 -16.25
CA LEU A 203 -3.85 -15.61 -15.46
C LEU A 203 -4.99 -14.58 -15.56
N PHE A 204 -4.68 -13.30 -15.61
CA PHE A 204 -5.63 -12.20 -15.59
C PHE A 204 -5.39 -11.24 -16.77
N PRO A 205 -5.54 -11.70 -18.03
CA PRO A 205 -5.17 -10.91 -19.22
C PRO A 205 -6.01 -9.64 -19.40
N ASP A 206 -7.23 -9.64 -18.84
CA ASP A 206 -8.18 -8.53 -18.96
C ASP A 206 -8.15 -7.58 -17.74
N ALA A 207 -7.40 -7.92 -16.68
CA ALA A 207 -7.29 -7.10 -15.48
C ALA A 207 -6.24 -6.01 -15.63
N SER A 208 -6.54 -4.83 -15.11
CA SER A 208 -5.51 -3.81 -14.88
C SER A 208 -4.76 -4.13 -13.58
N VAL A 209 -3.44 -4.20 -13.63
CA VAL A 209 -2.60 -4.61 -12.50
C VAL A 209 -1.61 -3.53 -12.14
N VAL A 210 -1.36 -3.32 -10.85
CA VAL A 210 -0.31 -2.42 -10.35
C VAL A 210 0.46 -3.09 -9.22
N PHE A 211 1.78 -2.92 -9.23
CA PHE A 211 2.69 -3.35 -8.17
C PHE A 211 3.19 -2.13 -7.41
N HIS A 212 2.78 -2.02 -6.14
CA HIS A 212 3.18 -0.89 -5.30
C HIS A 212 4.69 -0.83 -5.10
N GLY A 213 5.27 0.37 -5.24
CA GLY A 213 6.70 0.63 -5.01
C GLY A 213 7.64 0.23 -6.14
N PHE A 214 7.14 -0.36 -7.25
CA PHE A 214 7.99 -0.87 -8.33
C PHE A 214 7.76 -0.20 -9.69
N GLY A 215 6.84 0.73 -9.80
CA GLY A 215 6.54 1.43 -11.06
C GLY A 215 6.08 0.50 -12.19
N LEU A 216 5.56 -0.67 -11.86
CA LEU A 216 5.10 -1.67 -12.83
C LEU A 216 3.57 -1.75 -12.81
N SER A 217 2.97 -1.55 -13.98
CA SER A 217 1.52 -1.64 -14.18
C SER A 217 1.17 -1.93 -15.63
N TRP A 218 0.01 -2.54 -15.90
CA TRP A 218 -0.60 -2.69 -17.22
C TRP A 218 -2.13 -2.66 -17.14
#